data_d91867a3c5d246f38e8d8f80c7c2098e
#
_entry.id   d91867a3c5d246f38e8d8f80c7c2098e
#
_cell.length_a   1.000
_cell.length_b   1.000
_cell.length_c   1.000
_cell.angle_alpha   90.00
_cell.angle_beta   90.00
_cell.angle_gamma   90.00
#
_symmetry.space_group_name_H-M   'P 1'
#
loop_
_entity.id
_entity.type
_entity.pdbx_description
1 polymer ?
#
loop_
_entity_poly.entity_id
_entity_poly.type
_entity_poly.pdbx_seq_one_letter_code
_entity_poly.pdbx_strand_id
1 'polypeptide(L)'
;MHFTGPTGRAVSANRPSHINERNRVKSAESGRRAGSETQADHQPHAKGGRESSRRTLNVCFAVVAAIATLPLIIAIAFLIRLTSKGPVIYAQTRVGVNRRSGRERRAQSRGRLSSRRWRNQGGRPFTIYKFRTMYVSEQSKNHQVWAKPDDPRITSVGRFLRKYRLDELPQLVNVLRGDMNLVGPRPEQPEIFAYLNNVIERYAERQRVLPGITGWAQVNHHYDTSEHDVRRKVALDLEYIEKRSPAEDLKIMARTVPVMVLKRGAL
;
A
#
# COMPACT_ATOMS: atom_id res chain seq x y z
N MET A 1 4.02 -21.96 -9.54
CA MET A 1 3.22 -22.91 -8.79
C MET A 1 1.80 -22.83 -9.30
N HIS A 2 1.33 -23.89 -9.96
CA HIS A 2 -0.06 -24.04 -10.40
C HIS A 2 -0.88 -24.51 -9.20
N PHE A 3 -1.94 -23.80 -8.86
CA PHE A 3 -2.97 -24.30 -7.95
C PHE A 3 -4.00 -25.05 -8.79
N THR A 4 -4.01 -26.37 -8.68
CA THR A 4 -5.12 -27.23 -9.13
C THR A 4 -6.10 -27.39 -7.97
N GLY A 5 -7.35 -27.02 -8.17
CA GLY A 5 -8.44 -27.25 -7.22
C GLY A 5 -8.93 -28.70 -7.31
N PRO A 6 -9.45 -29.26 -6.21
CA PRO A 6 -10.05 -30.59 -6.23
C PRO A 6 -11.52 -30.55 -6.68
N THR A 7 -11.84 -31.52 -7.49
CA THR A 7 -13.13 -31.91 -8.06
C THR A 7 -14.18 -32.25 -7.01
N GLY A 8 -15.43 -31.93 -7.30
CA GLY A 8 -16.59 -32.10 -6.46
C GLY A 8 -17.01 -33.52 -6.18
N ARG A 9 -17.68 -33.70 -5.05
CA ARG A 9 -18.59 -34.82 -4.79
C ARG A 9 -19.87 -34.29 -4.18
N ALA A 10 -20.94 -34.49 -4.91
CA ALA A 10 -22.32 -34.29 -4.46
C ALA A 10 -22.67 -35.38 -3.42
N VAL A 11 -23.31 -34.98 -2.33
CA VAL A 11 -24.04 -35.90 -1.46
C VAL A 11 -25.40 -35.28 -1.14
N SER A 12 -26.38 -36.11 -1.39
CA SER A 12 -27.81 -36.01 -1.37
C SER A 12 -28.45 -35.53 -0.07
N ALA A 13 -29.66 -35.01 -0.28
CA ALA A 13 -30.63 -34.51 0.68
C ALA A 13 -31.03 -35.51 1.76
N ASN A 14 -31.32 -35.01 2.96
CA ASN A 14 -32.41 -35.54 3.78
C ASN A 14 -33.03 -34.45 4.65
N ARG A 15 -34.34 -34.21 4.50
CA ARG A 15 -35.24 -33.55 5.47
C ARG A 15 -35.90 -34.59 6.34
N PRO A 16 -36.23 -34.30 7.60
CA PRO A 16 -37.67 -34.12 7.96
C PRO A 16 -37.93 -32.95 8.94
N SER A 17 -38.95 -32.22 8.66
CA SER A 17 -40.32 -32.06 9.21
C SER A 17 -40.49 -31.77 10.70
N HIS A 18 -41.10 -30.57 10.92
CA HIS A 18 -42.07 -30.17 11.95
C HIS A 18 -41.84 -30.58 13.43
N ILE A 19 -41.83 -29.56 14.29
CA ILE A 19 -42.82 -29.44 15.40
C ILE A 19 -42.92 -27.98 15.83
N ASN A 20 -44.16 -27.56 15.97
CA ASN A 20 -44.71 -26.29 16.38
C ASN A 20 -44.94 -26.35 17.90
N GLU A 21 -44.50 -25.37 18.66
CA GLU A 21 -45.21 -25.06 19.91
C GLU A 21 -44.96 -23.59 20.36
N ARG A 22 -46.10 -22.90 20.43
CA ARG A 22 -46.25 -21.60 21.07
C ARG A 22 -46.18 -21.81 22.60
N ASN A 23 -45.45 -21.00 23.29
CA ASN A 23 -45.94 -20.57 24.62
C ASN A 23 -45.47 -19.16 24.94
N ARG A 24 -46.43 -18.43 25.39
CA ARG A 24 -46.55 -17.04 25.79
C ARG A 24 -46.34 -16.99 27.27
N VAL A 25 -45.42 -16.21 27.78
CA VAL A 25 -45.56 -15.64 29.15
C VAL A 25 -45.09 -14.20 29.13
N LYS A 26 -45.93 -13.36 29.71
CA LYS A 26 -45.80 -11.93 29.96
C LYS A 26 -45.01 -11.66 31.24
N SER A 27 -44.42 -10.45 31.29
CA SER A 27 -44.27 -9.56 32.43
C SER A 27 -43.08 -9.76 33.35
N ALA A 28 -42.17 -8.79 33.36
CA ALA A 28 -42.00 -7.90 34.51
C ALA A 28 -40.99 -6.77 34.18
N GLU A 29 -41.45 -5.56 34.32
CA GLU A 29 -40.62 -4.35 34.41
C GLU A 29 -39.73 -4.44 35.65
N SER A 30 -38.48 -4.10 35.50
CA SER A 30 -37.70 -3.47 36.54
C SER A 30 -36.47 -2.79 35.92
N GLY A 31 -36.43 -1.46 36.07
CA GLY A 31 -35.36 -0.63 35.56
C GLY A 31 -34.04 -0.86 36.30
N ARG A 32 -32.96 -0.75 35.55
CA ARG A 32 -31.68 -0.25 36.04
C ARG A 32 -30.96 0.49 34.93
N ARG A 33 -30.77 1.78 35.17
CA ARG A 33 -29.81 2.64 34.48
C ARG A 33 -28.45 1.93 34.48
N ALA A 34 -27.94 1.63 33.34
CA ALA A 34 -26.54 1.27 33.15
C ALA A 34 -25.94 2.27 32.18
N GLY A 35 -24.82 2.77 32.58
CA GLY A 35 -24.05 3.90 32.14
C GLY A 35 -23.94 4.10 30.66
N SER A 36 -24.05 5.34 30.26
CA SER A 36 -23.55 5.88 29.02
C SER A 36 -22.03 5.64 28.95
N GLU A 37 -21.61 4.61 28.25
CA GLU A 37 -20.24 4.56 27.73
C GLU A 37 -20.10 5.71 26.76
N THR A 38 -19.45 6.73 27.22
CA THR A 38 -18.98 7.89 26.50
C THR A 38 -18.05 7.36 25.39
N GLN A 39 -18.59 7.15 24.18
CA GLN A 39 -17.76 7.07 22.99
C GLN A 39 -16.94 8.36 22.96
N ALA A 40 -15.68 8.24 23.29
CA ALA A 40 -14.70 9.31 23.16
C ALA A 40 -14.75 9.79 21.72
N ASP A 41 -15.42 10.91 21.53
CA ASP A 41 -15.50 11.66 20.30
C ASP A 41 -14.09 12.10 19.96
N HIS A 42 -13.44 11.39 19.05
CA HIS A 42 -12.09 11.66 18.60
C HIS A 42 -12.13 12.97 17.82
N GLN A 43 -11.94 14.08 18.50
CA GLN A 43 -11.89 15.43 17.95
C GLN A 43 -10.81 15.53 16.85
N PRO A 44 -11.17 15.97 15.63
CA PRO A 44 -10.23 16.03 14.48
C PRO A 44 -9.37 17.30 14.44
N HIS A 45 -9.45 18.22 15.41
CA HIS A 45 -8.93 19.58 15.25
C HIS A 45 -7.44 19.81 15.54
N ALA A 46 -6.71 18.86 16.13
CA ALA A 46 -5.27 19.03 16.41
C ALA A 46 -4.35 18.46 15.30
N LYS A 47 -4.90 17.84 14.25
CA LYS A 47 -4.12 17.11 13.20
C LYS A 47 -3.67 17.97 12.02
N GLY A 48 -4.28 19.13 11.76
CA GLY A 48 -4.02 19.95 10.58
C GLY A 48 -2.61 20.56 10.54
N GLY A 49 -2.17 21.16 11.63
CA GLY A 49 -0.86 21.81 11.71
C GLY A 49 0.32 20.82 11.60
N ARG A 50 0.22 19.67 12.26
CA ARG A 50 1.25 18.61 12.17
C ARG A 50 1.37 18.00 10.78
N GLU A 51 0.27 17.83 10.06
CA GLU A 51 0.29 17.27 8.69
C GLU A 51 0.90 18.28 7.71
N SER A 52 0.60 19.56 7.86
CA SER A 52 1.20 20.65 7.06
C SER A 52 2.72 20.69 7.27
N SER A 53 3.20 20.72 8.51
CA SER A 53 4.65 20.73 8.83
C SER A 53 5.35 19.49 8.26
N ARG A 54 4.76 18.31 8.38
CA ARG A 54 5.30 17.08 7.78
C ARG A 54 5.39 17.20 6.26
N ARG A 55 4.36 17.75 5.62
CA ARG A 55 4.36 17.94 4.16
C ARG A 55 5.47 18.89 3.74
N THR A 56 5.65 20.02 4.41
CA THR A 56 6.73 20.97 4.14
C THR A 56 8.09 20.28 4.27
N LEU A 57 8.36 19.56 5.35
CA LEU A 57 9.60 18.82 5.53
C LEU A 57 9.82 17.78 4.41
N ASN A 58 8.81 17.00 4.05
CA ASN A 58 8.91 16.03 2.95
C ASN A 58 9.28 16.70 1.62
N VAL A 59 8.70 17.86 1.31
CA VAL A 59 9.01 18.60 0.09
C VAL A 59 10.43 19.18 0.15
N CYS A 60 10.84 19.79 1.25
CA CYS A 60 12.20 20.32 1.42
C CYS A 60 13.26 19.21 1.25
N PHE A 61 13.09 18.08 1.93
CA PHE A 61 14.00 16.95 1.78
C PHE A 61 13.98 16.37 0.35
N ALA A 62 12.81 16.29 -0.29
CA ALA A 62 12.73 15.81 -1.66
C ALA A 62 13.42 16.75 -2.66
N VAL A 63 13.33 18.07 -2.47
CA VAL A 63 14.04 19.07 -3.30
C VAL A 63 15.56 18.91 -3.12
N VAL A 64 16.03 18.88 -1.88
CA VAL A 64 17.46 18.69 -1.58
C VAL A 64 17.98 17.38 -2.16
N ALA A 65 17.25 16.29 -1.95
CA ALA A 65 17.61 14.97 -2.51
C ALA A 65 17.61 14.97 -4.04
N ALA A 66 16.61 15.61 -4.68
CA ALA A 66 16.55 15.70 -6.14
C ALA A 66 17.73 16.48 -6.72
N ILE A 67 18.11 17.61 -6.10
CA ILE A 67 19.28 18.41 -6.53
C ILE A 67 20.56 17.62 -6.32
N ALA A 68 20.76 17.04 -5.14
CA ALA A 68 21.97 16.28 -4.81
C ALA A 68 22.15 15.04 -5.70
N THR A 69 21.05 14.37 -6.08
CA THR A 69 21.09 13.16 -6.92
C THR A 69 20.96 13.45 -8.41
N LEU A 70 20.77 14.69 -8.83
CA LEU A 70 20.58 15.06 -10.24
C LEU A 70 21.69 14.55 -11.17
N PRO A 71 22.99 14.72 -10.87
CA PRO A 71 24.06 14.16 -11.70
C PRO A 71 23.97 12.63 -11.84
N LEU A 72 23.66 11.95 -10.74
CA LEU A 72 23.46 10.50 -10.72
C LEU A 72 22.24 10.07 -11.55
N ILE A 73 21.14 10.80 -11.46
CA ILE A 73 19.92 10.58 -12.25
C ILE A 73 20.24 10.67 -13.74
N ILE A 74 21.00 11.69 -14.17
CA ILE A 74 21.41 11.87 -15.57
C ILE A 74 22.32 10.72 -16.02
N ALA A 75 23.33 10.36 -15.22
CA ALA A 75 24.22 9.25 -15.51
C ALA A 75 23.47 7.92 -15.65
N ILE A 76 22.54 7.61 -14.73
CA ILE A 76 21.70 6.42 -14.80
C ILE A 76 20.82 6.43 -16.05
N ALA A 77 20.20 7.56 -16.38
CA ALA A 77 19.36 7.69 -17.57
C ALA A 77 20.14 7.40 -18.86
N PHE A 78 21.35 7.95 -18.96
CA PHE A 78 22.26 7.70 -20.07
C PHE A 78 22.67 6.21 -20.15
N LEU A 79 23.05 5.61 -19.03
CA LEU A 79 23.43 4.20 -18.96
C LEU A 79 22.29 3.27 -19.38
N ILE A 80 21.05 3.53 -18.95
CA ILE A 80 19.88 2.76 -19.38
C ILE A 80 19.66 2.90 -20.88
N ARG A 81 19.85 4.11 -21.44
CA ARG A 81 19.65 4.37 -22.87
C ARG A 81 20.66 3.63 -23.74
N LEU A 82 21.91 3.53 -23.26
CA LEU A 82 22.99 2.81 -23.97
C LEU A 82 22.82 1.30 -23.91
N THR A 83 22.32 0.76 -22.78
CA THR A 83 22.33 -0.69 -22.54
C THR A 83 21.04 -1.41 -22.94
N SER A 84 19.96 -0.69 -23.19
CA SER A 84 18.68 -1.31 -23.59
C SER A 84 17.78 -0.38 -24.37
N LYS A 85 17.03 -0.91 -25.35
CA LYS A 85 16.07 -0.17 -26.17
C LYS A 85 14.79 0.14 -25.37
N GLY A 86 14.20 1.34 -25.56
CA GLY A 86 12.93 1.75 -25.00
C GLY A 86 13.03 2.97 -24.06
N PRO A 87 11.94 3.37 -23.35
CA PRO A 87 11.91 4.54 -22.48
C PRO A 87 12.79 4.35 -21.24
N VAL A 88 13.45 5.42 -20.78
CA VAL A 88 14.29 5.41 -19.57
C VAL A 88 13.45 5.26 -18.30
N ILE A 89 12.29 5.92 -18.29
CA ILE A 89 11.35 5.92 -17.16
C ILE A 89 10.26 4.89 -17.39
N TYR A 90 10.03 4.08 -16.38
CA TYR A 90 8.89 3.18 -16.26
C TYR A 90 7.82 3.85 -15.40
N ALA A 91 6.60 3.86 -15.91
CA ALA A 91 5.43 4.44 -15.24
C ALA A 91 4.39 3.34 -14.95
N GLN A 92 3.87 3.31 -13.73
CA GLN A 92 2.91 2.30 -13.30
C GLN A 92 1.84 2.91 -12.40
N THR A 93 0.59 2.47 -12.57
CA THR A 93 -0.50 2.88 -11.69
C THR A 93 -0.38 2.22 -10.32
N ARG A 94 -0.54 3.01 -9.27
CA ARG A 94 -0.55 2.60 -7.87
C ARG A 94 -1.74 3.19 -7.13
N VAL A 95 -2.11 2.57 -6.01
CA VAL A 95 -3.17 3.06 -5.12
C VAL A 95 -2.57 4.01 -4.10
N GLY A 96 -3.11 5.24 -4.05
CA GLY A 96 -2.70 6.28 -3.12
C GLY A 96 -3.65 6.44 -1.94
N VAL A 97 -3.65 7.66 -1.37
CA VAL A 97 -4.44 7.99 -0.19
C VAL A 97 -5.95 7.92 -0.45
N ASN A 98 -6.69 7.40 0.51
CA ASN A 98 -8.14 7.41 0.51
C ASN A 98 -8.68 8.65 1.24
N ARG A 99 -9.02 9.69 0.49
CA ARG A 99 -9.57 10.95 1.03
C ARG A 99 -11.09 10.93 1.23
N ARG A 100 -11.75 9.78 1.04
CA ARG A 100 -13.19 9.68 1.23
C ARG A 100 -13.57 9.92 2.69
N SER A 101 -14.65 10.66 2.89
CA SER A 101 -15.20 10.86 4.23
C SER A 101 -15.74 9.54 4.83
N GLY A 102 -15.86 9.48 6.15
CA GLY A 102 -16.45 8.30 6.82
C GLY A 102 -17.88 8.02 6.35
N ARG A 103 -18.63 9.06 5.93
CA ARG A 103 -19.99 8.96 5.40
C ARG A 103 -20.00 8.31 4.02
N GLU A 104 -19.07 8.69 3.13
CA GLU A 104 -18.93 8.09 1.80
C GLU A 104 -18.46 6.63 1.89
N ARG A 105 -17.55 6.30 2.83
CA ARG A 105 -17.11 4.91 3.09
C ARG A 105 -18.27 4.01 3.51
N ARG A 106 -19.16 4.48 4.43
CA ARG A 106 -20.33 3.75 4.87
C ARG A 106 -21.39 3.59 3.76
N ALA A 107 -21.57 4.60 2.91
CA ALA A 107 -22.49 4.53 1.78
C ALA A 107 -22.02 3.53 0.72
N GLN A 108 -20.73 3.42 0.48
CA GLN A 108 -20.14 2.43 -0.42
C GLN A 108 -20.27 1.00 0.13
N SER A 109 -20.02 0.80 1.42
CA SER A 109 -20.20 -0.49 2.10
C SER A 109 -21.65 -1.00 2.02
N ARG A 110 -22.63 -0.08 1.90
CA ARG A 110 -24.06 -0.41 1.77
C ARG A 110 -24.56 -0.52 0.32
N GLY A 111 -23.68 -0.56 -0.67
CA GLY A 111 -24.05 -0.69 -2.09
C GLY A 111 -24.82 0.48 -2.69
N ARG A 112 -24.91 1.63 -2.00
CA ARG A 112 -25.74 2.79 -2.39
C ARG A 112 -25.09 3.77 -3.34
N LEU A 113 -23.85 3.51 -3.81
CA LEU A 113 -23.15 4.41 -4.71
C LEU A 113 -23.12 3.85 -6.13
N SER A 114 -23.43 4.74 -7.09
CA SER A 114 -23.56 4.42 -8.52
C SER A 114 -22.30 3.74 -9.11
N SER A 115 -22.53 2.96 -10.17
CA SER A 115 -21.60 2.03 -10.84
C SER A 115 -20.19 2.57 -11.23
N ARG A 116 -19.98 3.88 -11.33
CA ARG A 116 -18.68 4.48 -11.63
C ARG A 116 -17.68 4.43 -10.46
N ARG A 117 -18.13 4.18 -9.21
CA ARG A 117 -17.33 4.25 -7.98
C ARG A 117 -17.08 2.90 -7.32
N TRP A 118 -17.61 1.82 -7.81
CA TRP A 118 -17.57 0.57 -7.06
C TRP A 118 -16.38 -0.37 -7.35
N ARG A 119 -15.42 0.05 -8.14
CA ARG A 119 -14.10 -0.55 -7.99
C ARG A 119 -13.45 0.08 -6.76
N ASN A 120 -13.62 -0.56 -5.61
CA ASN A 120 -12.95 -0.11 -4.38
C ASN A 120 -11.45 -0.38 -4.50
N GLN A 121 -10.74 0.53 -5.14
CA GLN A 121 -9.29 0.51 -5.27
C GLN A 121 -8.59 1.08 -4.02
N GLY A 122 -9.29 1.19 -2.88
CA GLY A 122 -8.74 1.65 -1.61
C GLY A 122 -8.44 3.13 -1.51
N GLY A 123 -8.06 3.80 -2.59
CA GLY A 123 -7.69 5.20 -2.62
C GLY A 123 -7.64 5.78 -4.02
N ARG A 124 -7.18 7.03 -4.16
CA ARG A 124 -7.00 7.69 -5.46
C ARG A 124 -5.83 7.03 -6.20
N PRO A 125 -6.02 6.48 -7.41
CA PRO A 125 -4.91 5.99 -8.21
C PRO A 125 -3.98 7.15 -8.63
N PHE A 126 -2.68 6.88 -8.67
CA PHE A 126 -1.67 7.78 -9.18
C PHE A 126 -0.61 7.01 -9.96
N THR A 127 0.19 7.71 -10.76
CA THR A 127 1.29 7.10 -11.52
C THR A 127 2.59 7.24 -10.76
N ILE A 128 3.21 6.09 -10.40
CA ILE A 128 4.55 6.05 -9.83
C ILE A 128 5.60 6.02 -10.95
N TYR A 129 6.71 6.73 -10.77
CA TYR A 129 7.81 6.78 -11.72
C TYR A 129 9.03 6.04 -11.17
N LYS A 130 9.65 5.20 -12.02
CA LYS A 130 10.88 4.47 -11.70
C LYS A 130 11.81 4.47 -12.91
N PHE A 131 13.09 4.23 -12.72
CA PHE A 131 13.94 3.86 -13.81
C PHE A 131 13.57 2.47 -14.32
N ARG A 132 13.66 2.28 -15.63
CA ARG A 132 13.46 0.98 -16.26
C ARG A 132 14.61 0.05 -15.88
N THR A 133 14.26 -1.08 -15.28
CA THR A 133 15.19 -2.13 -14.84
C THR A 133 14.99 -3.45 -15.58
N MET A 134 14.00 -3.52 -16.47
CA MET A 134 13.64 -4.72 -17.24
C MET A 134 13.57 -4.41 -18.74
N TYR A 135 13.82 -5.41 -19.56
CA TYR A 135 13.55 -5.34 -21.00
C TYR A 135 12.05 -5.14 -21.24
N VAL A 136 11.72 -4.34 -22.26
CA VAL A 136 10.33 -4.17 -22.68
C VAL A 136 9.94 -5.37 -23.54
N SER A 137 8.96 -6.15 -23.08
CA SER A 137 8.37 -7.25 -23.84
C SER A 137 6.87 -7.00 -24.06
N GLU A 138 6.33 -7.45 -25.18
CA GLU A 138 4.89 -7.38 -25.47
C GLU A 138 4.05 -8.11 -24.41
N GLN A 139 4.57 -9.20 -23.86
CA GLN A 139 3.92 -9.99 -22.82
C GLN A 139 3.81 -9.24 -21.47
N SER A 140 4.70 -8.27 -21.19
CA SER A 140 4.66 -7.50 -19.95
C SER A 140 3.55 -6.43 -19.92
N LYS A 141 2.88 -6.17 -21.05
CA LYS A 141 1.75 -5.23 -21.11
C LYS A 141 0.46 -5.81 -20.53
N ASN A 142 0.27 -7.13 -20.55
CA ASN A 142 -1.00 -7.78 -20.26
C ASN A 142 -1.05 -8.55 -18.93
N HIS A 143 0.07 -8.85 -18.31
CA HIS A 143 0.10 -9.58 -17.04
C HIS A 143 1.05 -8.94 -16.04
N GLN A 144 0.49 -8.56 -14.88
CA GLN A 144 1.25 -8.08 -13.73
C GLN A 144 1.85 -9.30 -13.00
N VAL A 145 3.01 -9.76 -13.48
CA VAL A 145 3.74 -10.86 -12.84
C VAL A 145 4.72 -10.27 -11.83
N TRP A 146 4.71 -10.78 -10.61
CA TRP A 146 5.72 -10.44 -9.61
C TRP A 146 7.10 -10.85 -10.13
N ALA A 147 8.07 -9.95 -9.99
CA ALA A 147 9.45 -10.27 -10.34
C ALA A 147 10.00 -11.31 -9.37
N LYS A 148 10.63 -12.35 -9.92
CA LYS A 148 11.38 -13.35 -9.14
C LYS A 148 12.81 -12.84 -8.93
N PRO A 149 13.57 -13.39 -7.95
CA PRO A 149 14.96 -12.99 -7.71
C PRO A 149 15.84 -13.06 -8.96
N ASP A 150 15.73 -14.11 -9.75
CA ASP A 150 16.52 -14.31 -10.99
C ASP A 150 15.68 -14.15 -12.26
N ASP A 151 14.81 -13.17 -12.30
CA ASP A 151 13.96 -12.91 -13.45
C ASP A 151 14.81 -12.51 -14.67
N PRO A 152 14.78 -13.31 -15.79
CA PRO A 152 15.62 -13.05 -16.97
C PRO A 152 15.28 -11.74 -17.68
N ARG A 153 14.15 -11.14 -17.39
CA ARG A 153 13.75 -9.84 -17.91
C ARG A 153 14.56 -8.69 -17.32
N ILE A 154 15.25 -8.90 -16.18
CA ILE A 154 16.03 -7.85 -15.52
C ILE A 154 17.33 -7.61 -16.29
N THR A 155 17.56 -6.35 -16.71
CA THR A 155 18.83 -5.96 -17.35
C THR A 155 19.99 -5.98 -16.34
N SER A 156 21.23 -6.11 -16.80
CA SER A 156 22.42 -6.05 -15.91
C SER A 156 22.48 -4.73 -15.12
N VAL A 157 22.22 -3.59 -15.79
CA VAL A 157 22.09 -2.28 -15.15
C VAL A 157 20.91 -2.28 -14.18
N GLY A 158 19.78 -2.84 -14.59
CA GLY A 158 18.58 -2.94 -13.76
C GLY A 158 18.81 -3.72 -12.47
N ARG A 159 19.59 -4.79 -12.51
CA ARG A 159 20.00 -5.56 -11.32
C ARG A 159 20.79 -4.70 -10.32
N PHE A 160 21.75 -3.93 -10.84
CA PHE A 160 22.50 -2.98 -10.00
C PHE A 160 21.59 -1.91 -9.39
N LEU A 161 20.72 -1.29 -10.21
CA LEU A 161 19.80 -0.25 -9.73
C LEU A 161 18.86 -0.75 -8.64
N ARG A 162 18.26 -1.94 -8.82
CA ARG A 162 17.39 -2.57 -7.82
C ARG A 162 18.11 -2.88 -6.53
N LYS A 163 19.33 -3.41 -6.63
CA LYS A 163 20.15 -3.77 -5.49
C LYS A 163 20.40 -2.60 -4.53
N TYR A 164 20.52 -1.39 -5.06
CA TYR A 164 20.74 -0.16 -4.30
C TYR A 164 19.51 0.75 -4.26
N ARG A 165 18.35 0.27 -4.73
CA ARG A 165 17.09 1.04 -4.84
C ARG A 165 17.21 2.35 -5.62
N LEU A 166 18.23 2.48 -6.47
CA LEU A 166 18.44 3.65 -7.31
C LEU A 166 17.37 3.79 -8.39
N ASP A 167 16.71 2.68 -8.73
CA ASP A 167 15.55 2.67 -9.64
C ASP A 167 14.37 3.48 -9.10
N GLU A 168 14.32 3.75 -7.80
CA GLU A 168 13.24 4.49 -7.16
C GLU A 168 13.47 6.01 -7.08
N LEU A 169 14.66 6.53 -7.48
CA LEU A 169 14.96 7.97 -7.46
C LEU A 169 13.94 8.84 -8.21
N PRO A 170 13.36 8.44 -9.37
CA PRO A 170 12.34 9.23 -10.04
C PRO A 170 11.06 9.45 -9.21
N GLN A 171 10.82 8.66 -8.14
CA GLN A 171 9.68 8.86 -7.24
C GLN A 171 9.76 10.16 -6.44
N LEU A 172 10.91 10.82 -6.38
CA LEU A 172 11.02 12.17 -5.83
C LEU A 172 10.07 13.14 -6.53
N VAL A 173 9.81 12.96 -7.83
CA VAL A 173 8.79 13.72 -8.58
C VAL A 173 7.38 13.47 -8.00
N ASN A 174 7.07 12.23 -7.60
CA ASN A 174 5.78 11.93 -6.96
C ASN A 174 5.64 12.60 -5.60
N VAL A 175 6.75 12.71 -4.83
CA VAL A 175 6.75 13.47 -3.58
C VAL A 175 6.49 14.94 -3.83
N LEU A 176 7.17 15.56 -4.80
CA LEU A 176 6.98 16.97 -5.14
C LEU A 176 5.55 17.25 -5.63
N ARG A 177 4.95 16.36 -6.42
CA ARG A 177 3.56 16.45 -6.89
C ARG A 177 2.50 16.27 -5.79
N GLY A 178 2.86 15.69 -4.64
CA GLY A 178 1.92 15.41 -3.56
C GLY A 178 1.18 14.08 -3.67
N ASP A 179 1.61 13.20 -4.55
CA ASP A 179 1.09 11.83 -4.67
C ASP A 179 1.68 10.93 -3.57
N MET A 180 2.89 11.23 -3.10
CA MET A 180 3.64 10.50 -2.09
C MET A 180 4.28 11.40 -1.04
N ASN A 181 4.72 10.80 0.05
CA ASN A 181 5.71 11.33 1.00
C ASN A 181 7.03 10.57 0.84
N LEU A 182 8.10 11.03 1.47
CA LEU A 182 9.33 10.25 1.59
C LEU A 182 9.08 9.00 2.44
N VAL A 183 8.37 9.17 3.57
CA VAL A 183 8.05 8.09 4.51
C VAL A 183 6.54 7.82 4.54
N GLY A 184 6.18 6.55 4.38
CA GLY A 184 4.80 6.07 4.42
C GLY A 184 4.68 4.60 4.01
N PRO A 185 3.47 4.02 4.08
CA PRO A 185 3.21 2.68 3.56
C PRO A 185 3.55 2.59 2.07
N ARG A 186 4.18 1.48 1.65
CA ARG A 186 4.50 1.25 0.23
C ARG A 186 3.22 1.12 -0.61
N PRO A 187 3.08 1.87 -1.73
CA PRO A 187 1.88 1.82 -2.56
C PRO A 187 1.79 0.52 -3.35
N GLU A 188 0.60 -0.08 -3.41
CA GLU A 188 0.35 -1.31 -4.16
C GLU A 188 -0.30 -1.04 -5.51
N GLN A 189 -0.23 -2.03 -6.40
CA GLN A 189 -0.96 -2.04 -7.67
C GLN A 189 -2.46 -2.24 -7.39
N PRO A 190 -3.36 -1.68 -8.22
CA PRO A 190 -4.81 -1.75 -7.97
C PRO A 190 -5.34 -3.18 -7.84
N GLU A 191 -4.86 -4.11 -8.66
CA GLU A 191 -5.32 -5.51 -8.66
C GLU A 191 -4.82 -6.25 -7.42
N ILE A 192 -3.55 -6.03 -7.04
CA ILE A 192 -2.95 -6.58 -5.82
C ILE A 192 -3.67 -6.01 -4.59
N PHE A 193 -3.94 -4.70 -4.59
CA PHE A 193 -4.71 -4.08 -3.52
C PHE A 193 -6.10 -4.71 -3.38
N ALA A 194 -6.82 -4.89 -4.50
CA ALA A 194 -8.16 -5.47 -4.50
C ALA A 194 -8.15 -6.90 -3.92
N TYR A 195 -7.17 -7.72 -4.31
CA TYR A 195 -7.00 -9.06 -3.75
C TYR A 195 -6.69 -9.02 -2.25
N LEU A 196 -5.65 -8.30 -1.84
CA LEU A 196 -5.20 -8.25 -0.45
C LEU A 196 -6.24 -7.63 0.49
N ASN A 197 -7.02 -6.67 0.01
CA ASN A 197 -8.11 -6.08 0.80
C ASN A 197 -9.25 -7.06 1.10
N ASN A 198 -9.40 -8.13 0.29
CA ASN A 198 -10.40 -9.17 0.54
C ASN A 198 -9.90 -10.24 1.52
N VAL A 199 -8.58 -10.49 1.56
CA VAL A 199 -7.99 -11.60 2.35
C VAL A 199 -7.32 -11.13 3.65
N ILE A 200 -6.95 -9.86 3.74
CA ILE A 200 -6.26 -9.29 4.90
C ILE A 200 -7.15 -8.25 5.59
N GLU A 201 -7.48 -8.52 6.84
CA GLU A 201 -8.24 -7.59 7.67
C GLU A 201 -7.49 -6.25 7.82
N ARG A 202 -8.25 -5.15 7.82
CA ARG A 202 -7.74 -3.78 7.99
C ARG A 202 -6.76 -3.32 6.90
N TYR A 203 -6.58 -4.08 5.80
CA TYR A 203 -5.62 -3.75 4.74
C TYR A 203 -5.83 -2.35 4.17
N ALA A 204 -7.08 -1.93 3.97
CA ALA A 204 -7.44 -0.61 3.45
C ALA A 204 -7.08 0.56 4.38
N GLU A 205 -6.80 0.31 5.66
CA GLU A 205 -6.42 1.38 6.59
C GLU A 205 -5.04 1.98 6.27
N ARG A 206 -4.20 1.27 5.52
CA ARG A 206 -2.92 1.76 5.01
C ARG A 206 -3.09 3.02 4.15
N GLN A 207 -4.23 3.20 3.47
CA GLN A 207 -4.55 4.38 2.65
C GLN A 207 -5.05 5.59 3.46
N ARG A 208 -5.01 5.55 4.79
CA ARG A 208 -5.32 6.71 5.64
C ARG A 208 -4.29 7.84 5.50
N VAL A 209 -3.11 7.52 4.99
CA VAL A 209 -1.99 8.45 4.79
C VAL A 209 -1.45 8.34 3.37
N LEU A 210 -0.66 9.34 2.95
CA LEU A 210 0.07 9.26 1.68
C LEU A 210 1.08 8.12 1.71
N PRO A 211 1.23 7.37 0.60
CA PRO A 211 2.25 6.34 0.49
C PRO A 211 3.66 6.95 0.55
N GLY A 212 4.66 6.12 0.89
CA GLY A 212 6.05 6.52 0.99
C GLY A 212 6.98 5.83 -0.01
N ILE A 213 8.13 6.46 -0.28
CA ILE A 213 9.28 5.83 -0.96
C ILE A 213 9.88 4.78 -0.02
N THR A 214 10.07 5.15 1.25
CA THR A 214 10.43 4.25 2.33
C THR A 214 9.34 4.22 3.40
N GLY A 215 9.42 3.30 4.37
CA GLY A 215 8.43 3.19 5.43
C GLY A 215 8.87 2.23 6.54
N TRP A 216 8.14 2.29 7.67
CA TRP A 216 8.45 1.47 8.85
C TRP A 216 8.44 -0.03 8.53
N ALA A 217 7.47 -0.51 7.76
CA ALA A 217 7.46 -1.88 7.29
C ALA A 217 8.68 -2.20 6.42
N GLN A 218 9.07 -1.32 5.50
CA GLN A 218 10.17 -1.55 4.57
C GLN A 218 11.55 -1.64 5.24
N VAL A 219 11.75 -0.97 6.39
CA VAL A 219 13.02 -1.02 7.13
C VAL A 219 13.10 -2.15 8.16
N ASN A 220 11.94 -2.73 8.55
CA ASN A 220 11.87 -3.79 9.56
C ASN A 220 11.44 -5.16 9.02
N HIS A 221 10.89 -5.22 7.79
CA HIS A 221 10.40 -6.43 7.17
C HIS A 221 10.88 -6.51 5.72
N HIS A 222 11.45 -7.65 5.31
CA HIS A 222 12.22 -7.70 4.08
C HIS A 222 11.43 -8.18 2.86
N TYR A 223 10.60 -9.22 2.98
CA TYR A 223 9.88 -9.83 1.85
C TYR A 223 8.50 -10.31 2.23
N ASP A 224 7.54 -10.13 1.32
CA ASP A 224 6.21 -10.70 1.39
C ASP A 224 6.21 -12.02 0.59
N THR A 225 6.45 -13.15 1.25
CA THR A 225 6.44 -14.49 0.63
C THR A 225 5.17 -15.26 0.96
N SER A 226 4.43 -14.82 1.97
CA SER A 226 3.21 -15.46 2.47
C SER A 226 2.16 -14.43 2.92
N GLU A 227 0.91 -14.87 3.09
CA GLU A 227 -0.12 -14.02 3.70
C GLU A 227 0.25 -13.58 5.12
N HIS A 228 0.96 -14.41 5.87
CA HIS A 228 1.46 -14.07 7.20
C HIS A 228 2.42 -12.87 7.14
N ASP A 229 3.33 -12.85 6.16
CA ASP A 229 4.26 -11.72 5.96
C ASP A 229 3.51 -10.44 5.62
N VAL A 230 2.47 -10.54 4.76
CA VAL A 230 1.62 -9.39 4.42
C VAL A 230 0.87 -8.88 5.65
N ARG A 231 0.34 -9.76 6.52
CA ARG A 231 -0.32 -9.35 7.78
C ARG A 231 0.66 -8.61 8.69
N ARG A 232 1.89 -9.10 8.82
CA ARG A 232 2.95 -8.44 9.59
C ARG A 232 3.32 -7.08 9.03
N LYS A 233 3.45 -6.98 7.71
CA LYS A 233 3.68 -5.70 7.00
C LYS A 233 2.55 -4.70 7.27
N VAL A 234 1.28 -5.14 7.21
CA VAL A 234 0.12 -4.30 7.52
C VAL A 234 0.17 -3.82 8.96
N ALA A 235 0.48 -4.68 9.93
CA ALA A 235 0.61 -4.29 11.33
C ALA A 235 1.67 -3.21 11.52
N LEU A 236 2.85 -3.33 10.89
CA LEU A 236 3.90 -2.32 10.92
C LEU A 236 3.49 -1.00 10.25
N ASP A 237 2.77 -1.07 9.13
CA ASP A 237 2.25 0.12 8.46
C ASP A 237 1.21 0.85 9.32
N LEU A 238 0.33 0.12 10.02
CA LEU A 238 -0.66 0.70 10.94
C LEU A 238 0.00 1.29 12.18
N GLU A 239 1.00 0.63 12.75
CA GLU A 239 1.82 1.16 13.84
C GLU A 239 2.43 2.52 13.46
N TYR A 240 3.02 2.62 12.27
CA TYR A 240 3.55 3.89 11.77
C TYR A 240 2.45 4.95 11.64
N ILE A 241 1.29 4.60 11.08
CA ILE A 241 0.17 5.54 10.90
C ILE A 241 -0.28 6.15 12.24
N GLU A 242 -0.25 5.37 13.31
CA GLU A 242 -0.63 5.82 14.65
C GLU A 242 0.43 6.70 15.30
N LYS A 243 1.71 6.33 15.16
CA LYS A 243 2.86 7.00 15.81
C LYS A 243 3.51 8.09 14.96
N ARG A 244 3.07 8.30 13.73
CA ARG A 244 3.71 9.17 12.74
C ARG A 244 3.95 10.59 13.26
N SER A 245 5.17 11.04 13.13
CA SER A 245 5.64 12.38 13.49
C SER A 245 6.85 12.76 12.62
N PRO A 246 7.26 14.05 12.55
CA PRO A 246 8.49 14.44 11.87
C PRO A 246 9.72 13.70 12.39
N ALA A 247 9.81 13.46 13.68
CA ALA A 247 10.92 12.72 14.30
C ALA A 247 10.93 11.25 13.90
N GLU A 248 9.75 10.61 13.83
CA GLU A 248 9.66 9.21 13.38
C GLU A 248 9.99 9.09 11.88
N ASP A 249 9.54 10.05 11.05
CA ASP A 249 9.92 10.09 9.64
C ASP A 249 11.46 10.21 9.47
N LEU A 250 12.13 11.08 10.23
CA LEU A 250 13.58 11.24 10.20
C LEU A 250 14.30 9.96 10.64
N LYS A 251 13.82 9.32 11.70
CA LYS A 251 14.36 8.03 12.19
C LYS A 251 14.25 6.93 11.14
N ILE A 252 13.10 6.84 10.43
CA ILE A 252 12.90 5.87 9.36
C ILE A 252 13.82 6.17 8.17
N MET A 253 13.97 7.44 7.78
CA MET A 253 14.91 7.85 6.73
C MET A 253 16.35 7.47 7.09
N ALA A 254 16.79 7.73 8.33
CA ALA A 254 18.11 7.33 8.80
C ALA A 254 18.32 5.81 8.77
N ARG A 255 17.30 5.02 9.15
CA ARG A 255 17.35 3.54 9.08
C ARG A 255 17.31 3.01 7.64
N THR A 256 16.79 3.78 6.69
CA THR A 256 16.75 3.38 5.27
C THR A 256 18.17 3.30 4.68
N VAL A 257 19.08 4.22 5.07
CA VAL A 257 20.45 4.26 4.53
C VAL A 257 21.20 2.94 4.73
N PRO A 258 21.33 2.40 5.96
CA PRO A 258 22.01 1.12 6.15
C PRO A 258 21.27 -0.05 5.45
N VAL A 259 19.94 -0.04 5.35
CA VAL A 259 19.18 -1.08 4.63
C VAL A 259 19.57 -1.07 3.14
N MET A 260 19.72 0.11 2.53
CA MET A 260 20.16 0.24 1.14
C MET A 260 21.62 -0.19 0.95
N VAL A 261 22.52 0.24 1.83
CA VAL A 261 23.97 -0.04 1.74
C VAL A 261 24.25 -1.51 2.01
N LEU A 262 23.66 -2.08 3.06
CA LEU A 262 23.84 -3.49 3.45
C LEU A 262 23.01 -4.45 2.59
N LYS A 263 22.27 -3.94 1.58
CA LYS A 263 21.47 -4.74 0.63
C LYS A 263 20.39 -5.60 1.30
N ARG A 264 19.95 -5.22 2.49
CA ARG A 264 18.86 -5.92 3.19
C ARG A 264 17.55 -5.60 2.48
N GLY A 265 16.89 -6.63 1.91
CA GLY A 265 15.60 -6.46 1.21
C GLY A 265 15.71 -5.97 -0.25
N ALA A 266 16.83 -6.19 -0.95
CA ALA A 266 16.91 -6.11 -2.40
C ALA A 266 16.70 -7.48 -3.02
N LEU A 267 15.80 -7.57 -4.05
CA LEU A 267 15.65 -8.74 -4.93
C LEU A 267 16.86 -8.84 -5.85
#